data_f5a6b4b5ca93d23ca1baa1227b517b09
#
_entry.id   f5a6b4b5ca93d23ca1baa1227b517b09
#
_cell.length_a   1.000
_cell.length_b   1.000
_cell.length_c   1.000
_cell.angle_alpha   90.00
_cell.angle_beta   90.00
_cell.angle_gamma   90.00
#
_symmetry.space_group_name_H-M   'P 1'
#
loop_
_entity.id
_entity.type
_entity.pdbx_description
1 polymer ?
#
loop_
_entity_poly.entity_id
_entity_poly.type
_entity_poly.pdbx_seq_one_letter_code
_entity_poly.pdbx_strand_id
1 'polypeptide(L)'
;MVKVGINGFGRVGRQVFKAMRDMYGDLLEVVAVNDITSPDVLAHLLKYDSNYGRFNGAVEVQGSSLFVDGKEVRVLAEKDPASLPWKDLGVQLVIESTGVFTDATKAAAHLQAGARKVIITAPAKNEDITIVL
;
A
#
# COMPACT_ATOMS: atom_id res chain seq x y z
N MET A 1 -6.48 -9.73 12.91
CA MET A 1 -6.10 -8.48 12.24
C MET A 1 -5.99 -8.71 10.74
N VAL A 2 -6.55 -7.82 9.97
CA VAL A 2 -6.52 -7.94 8.51
C VAL A 2 -5.17 -7.42 7.99
N LYS A 3 -4.48 -8.24 7.21
CA LYS A 3 -3.21 -7.85 6.60
C LYS A 3 -3.46 -7.18 5.26
N VAL A 4 -2.85 -6.01 5.06
CA VAL A 4 -3.07 -5.13 3.93
C VAL A 4 -1.80 -4.96 3.13
N GLY A 5 -1.94 -5.00 1.81
CA GLY A 5 -0.89 -4.59 0.88
C GLY A 5 -1.33 -3.34 0.14
N ILE A 6 -0.39 -2.46 -0.14
CA ILE A 6 -0.66 -1.24 -0.90
C ILE A 6 0.14 -1.30 -2.19
N ASN A 7 -0.53 -1.28 -3.33
CA ASN A 7 0.12 -1.19 -4.62
C ASN A 7 0.13 0.28 -5.07
N GLY A 8 1.31 0.85 -5.12
CA GLY A 8 1.51 2.27 -5.38
C GLY A 8 1.59 3.08 -4.10
N PHE A 9 2.79 3.45 -3.69
CA PHE A 9 3.02 4.21 -2.47
C PHE A 9 3.28 5.68 -2.78
N GLY A 10 2.45 6.22 -3.67
CA GLY A 10 2.41 7.64 -3.96
C GLY A 10 1.64 8.39 -2.88
N ARG A 11 1.17 9.59 -3.21
CA ARG A 11 0.47 10.44 -2.23
C ARG A 11 -0.75 9.74 -1.63
N VAL A 12 -1.60 9.15 -2.47
CA VAL A 12 -2.81 8.50 -2.00
C VAL A 12 -2.47 7.27 -1.16
N GLY A 13 -1.55 6.44 -1.62
CA GLY A 13 -1.13 5.26 -0.87
C GLY A 13 -0.55 5.59 0.49
N ARG A 14 0.26 6.66 0.57
CA ARG A 14 0.82 7.11 1.83
C ARG A 14 -0.25 7.65 2.79
N GLN A 15 -1.26 8.34 2.26
CA GLN A 15 -2.37 8.82 3.08
C GLN A 15 -3.19 7.67 3.64
N VAL A 16 -3.46 6.66 2.81
CA VAL A 16 -4.18 5.47 3.26
C VAL A 16 -3.38 4.75 4.35
N PHE A 17 -2.07 4.62 4.15
CA PHE A 17 -1.20 4.02 5.16
C PHE A 17 -1.30 4.74 6.51
N LYS A 18 -1.19 6.07 6.49
CA LYS A 18 -1.27 6.88 7.71
C LYS A 18 -2.63 6.74 8.38
N ALA A 19 -3.71 6.78 7.59
CA ALA A 19 -5.06 6.65 8.13
C ALA A 19 -5.27 5.28 8.78
N MET A 20 -4.83 4.21 8.13
CA MET A 20 -4.96 2.87 8.68
C MET A 20 -4.20 2.72 9.99
N ARG A 21 -2.98 3.27 10.04
CA ARG A 21 -2.16 3.23 11.24
C ARG A 21 -2.79 4.03 12.39
N ASP A 22 -3.27 5.23 12.09
CA ASP A 22 -3.72 6.15 13.14
C ASP A 22 -5.13 5.83 13.63
N MET A 23 -6.00 5.36 12.74
CA MET A 23 -7.41 5.18 13.05
C MET A 23 -7.81 3.70 13.24
N TYR A 24 -7.10 2.80 12.57
CA TYR A 24 -7.48 1.39 12.52
C TYR A 24 -6.32 0.45 12.83
N GLY A 25 -5.31 0.93 13.55
CA GLY A 25 -4.12 0.13 13.85
C GLY A 25 -4.37 -1.17 14.59
N ASP A 26 -5.50 -1.27 15.29
CA ASP A 26 -5.90 -2.49 15.99
C ASP A 26 -6.60 -3.51 15.09
N LEU A 27 -7.08 -3.08 13.91
CA LEU A 27 -7.86 -3.91 13.00
C LEU A 27 -7.13 -4.22 11.69
N LEU A 28 -6.29 -3.29 11.24
CA LEU A 28 -5.62 -3.36 9.95
C LEU A 28 -4.12 -3.24 10.14
N GLU A 29 -3.37 -4.07 9.44
CA GLU A 29 -1.91 -4.04 9.46
C GLU A 29 -1.38 -4.01 8.03
N VAL A 30 -0.70 -2.93 7.66
CA VAL A 30 -0.03 -2.86 6.35
C VAL A 30 1.28 -3.63 6.47
N VAL A 31 1.40 -4.74 5.75
CA VAL A 31 2.57 -5.61 5.81
C VAL A 31 3.50 -5.42 4.62
N ALA A 32 3.03 -4.84 3.54
CA ALA A 32 3.84 -4.61 2.35
C ALA A 32 3.28 -3.47 1.51
N VAL A 33 4.19 -2.78 0.83
CA VAL A 33 3.85 -1.81 -0.21
C VAL A 33 4.62 -2.19 -1.47
N ASN A 34 4.03 -1.96 -2.62
CA ASN A 34 4.69 -2.20 -3.90
C ASN A 34 4.85 -0.88 -4.63
N ASP A 35 6.09 -0.55 -4.95
CA ASP A 35 6.40 0.68 -5.70
C ASP A 35 7.77 0.50 -6.34
N ILE A 36 7.94 1.06 -7.54
CA ILE A 36 9.23 1.00 -8.23
C ILE A 36 10.26 1.98 -7.67
N THR A 37 9.82 2.89 -6.82
CA THR A 37 10.70 3.86 -6.15
C THR A 37 11.47 3.15 -5.04
N SER A 38 12.72 3.56 -4.81
CA SER A 38 13.56 2.92 -3.80
C SER A 38 13.01 3.10 -2.37
N PRO A 39 13.29 2.16 -1.46
CA PRO A 39 12.84 2.27 -0.07
C PRO A 39 13.30 3.55 0.61
N ASP A 40 14.51 4.03 0.32
CA ASP A 40 15.03 5.27 0.93
C ASP A 40 14.17 6.47 0.56
N VAL A 41 13.78 6.57 -0.70
CA VAL A 41 12.92 7.65 -1.18
C VAL A 41 11.53 7.54 -0.59
N LEU A 42 10.98 6.32 -0.52
CA LEU A 42 9.67 6.10 0.06
C LEU A 42 9.65 6.48 1.54
N ALA A 43 10.70 6.15 2.28
CA ALA A 43 10.82 6.52 3.69
C ALA A 43 10.85 8.03 3.85
N HIS A 44 11.62 8.72 3.00
CA HIS A 44 11.71 10.17 3.03
C HIS A 44 10.35 10.81 2.74
N LEU A 45 9.65 10.33 1.71
CA LEU A 45 8.34 10.85 1.36
C LEU A 45 7.32 10.63 2.47
N LEU A 46 7.36 9.48 3.12
CA LEU A 46 6.46 9.18 4.23
C LEU A 46 6.69 10.12 5.40
N LYS A 47 7.96 10.39 5.71
CA LYS A 47 8.33 11.28 6.82
C LYS A 47 7.94 12.74 6.59
N TYR A 48 8.11 13.21 5.35
CA TYR A 48 8.06 14.65 5.05
C TYR A 48 6.98 15.02 4.04
N ASP A 49 5.89 14.27 3.99
CA ASP A 49 4.77 14.59 3.12
C ASP A 49 4.14 15.92 3.57
N SER A 50 4.33 16.96 2.76
CA SER A 50 3.99 18.33 3.15
C SER A 50 2.49 18.61 3.18
N ASN A 51 1.66 17.81 2.51
CA ASN A 51 0.23 18.09 2.46
C ASN A 51 -0.49 17.77 3.77
N TYR A 52 0.07 16.87 4.55
CA TYR A 52 -0.55 16.40 5.81
C TYR A 52 0.38 16.57 6.99
N GLY A 53 1.42 17.38 6.81
CA GLY A 53 2.40 17.61 7.82
C GLY A 53 3.36 16.43 7.98
N ARG A 54 4.19 16.52 9.00
CA ARG A 54 5.18 15.52 9.30
C ARG A 54 4.54 14.25 9.83
N PHE A 55 5.01 13.11 9.35
CA PHE A 55 4.57 11.83 9.91
C PHE A 55 5.02 11.73 11.37
N ASN A 56 4.08 11.44 12.25
CA ASN A 56 4.33 11.42 13.69
C ASN A 56 4.71 10.01 14.15
N GLY A 57 5.80 9.50 13.63
CA GLY A 57 6.29 8.18 13.97
C GLY A 57 7.73 7.98 13.51
N ALA A 58 8.35 6.90 13.94
CA ALA A 58 9.70 6.54 13.53
C ALA A 58 9.66 5.75 12.24
N VAL A 59 10.41 6.18 11.24
CA VAL A 59 10.53 5.48 9.96
C VAL A 59 12.01 5.20 9.71
N GLU A 60 12.35 3.93 9.55
CA GLU A 60 13.70 3.48 9.27
C GLU A 60 13.71 2.58 8.06
N VAL A 61 14.85 2.51 7.37
CA VAL A 61 15.05 1.63 6.23
C VAL A 61 16.07 0.57 6.60
N GLN A 62 15.72 -0.69 6.35
CA GLN A 62 16.65 -1.80 6.51
C GLN A 62 16.51 -2.72 5.29
N GLY A 63 17.56 -2.75 4.45
CA GLY A 63 17.51 -3.52 3.22
C GLY A 63 16.42 -3.01 2.29
N SER A 64 15.49 -3.89 1.94
CA SER A 64 14.35 -3.54 1.08
C SER A 64 13.06 -3.38 1.87
N SER A 65 13.15 -3.12 3.17
CA SER A 65 11.97 -2.94 4.02
C SER A 65 12.00 -1.60 4.72
N LEU A 66 10.79 -1.10 5.03
CA LEU A 66 10.61 0.02 5.94
C LEU A 66 10.22 -0.52 7.30
N PHE A 67 10.74 0.09 8.35
CA PHE A 67 10.32 -0.20 9.72
C PHE A 67 9.63 1.05 10.24
N VAL A 68 8.33 0.95 10.43
CA VAL A 68 7.51 2.05 10.92
C VAL A 68 7.09 1.73 12.34
N ASP A 69 7.60 2.51 13.29
CA ASP A 69 7.41 2.26 14.72
C ASP A 69 7.82 0.84 15.13
N GLY A 70 8.89 0.33 14.50
CA GLY A 70 9.42 -1.00 14.78
C GLY A 70 8.72 -2.13 14.05
N LYS A 71 7.70 -1.86 13.25
CA LYS A 71 6.99 -2.88 12.48
C LYS A 71 7.47 -2.89 11.04
N GLU A 72 7.80 -4.07 10.54
CA GLU A 72 8.28 -4.21 9.17
C GLU A 72 7.16 -4.02 8.15
N VAL A 73 7.44 -3.20 7.15
CA VAL A 73 6.64 -3.06 5.94
C VAL A 73 7.56 -3.38 4.78
N ARG A 74 7.33 -4.49 4.11
CA ARG A 74 8.17 -4.90 2.99
C ARG A 74 7.92 -4.01 1.79
N VAL A 75 8.98 -3.63 1.10
CA VAL A 75 8.90 -2.84 -0.13
C VAL A 75 9.17 -3.76 -1.30
N LEU A 76 8.17 -3.92 -2.16
CA LEU A 76 8.24 -4.71 -3.37
C LEU A 76 8.36 -3.78 -4.57
N ALA A 77 8.92 -4.29 -5.66
CA ALA A 77 9.13 -3.48 -6.87
C ALA A 77 8.68 -4.25 -8.12
N GLU A 78 7.48 -4.84 -8.04
CA GLU A 78 6.91 -5.61 -9.15
C GLU A 78 6.06 -4.73 -10.05
N LYS A 79 6.27 -4.82 -11.36
CA LYS A 79 5.46 -4.10 -12.33
C LYS A 79 4.16 -4.82 -12.65
N ASP A 80 4.16 -6.15 -12.57
CA ASP A 80 2.99 -6.97 -12.84
C ASP A 80 2.31 -7.35 -11.52
N PRO A 81 1.08 -6.88 -11.26
CA PRO A 81 0.41 -7.18 -10.01
C PRO A 81 0.15 -8.68 -9.80
N ALA A 82 0.04 -9.47 -10.86
CA ALA A 82 -0.14 -10.92 -10.73
C ALA A 82 1.11 -11.61 -10.16
N SER A 83 2.27 -10.96 -10.21
CA SER A 83 3.52 -11.50 -9.68
C SER A 83 3.75 -11.12 -8.20
N LEU A 84 2.87 -10.34 -7.60
CA LEU A 84 3.03 -9.93 -6.21
C LEU A 84 2.78 -11.11 -5.26
N PRO A 85 3.61 -11.26 -4.22
CA PRO A 85 3.51 -12.42 -3.32
C PRO A 85 2.46 -12.20 -2.21
N TRP A 86 1.27 -11.74 -2.57
CA TRP A 86 0.23 -11.46 -1.59
C TRP A 86 -0.14 -12.69 -0.77
N LYS A 87 -0.22 -13.84 -1.43
CA LYS A 87 -0.56 -15.09 -0.74
C LYS A 87 0.50 -15.44 0.31
N ASP A 88 1.77 -15.34 -0.06
CA ASP A 88 2.88 -15.70 0.83
C ASP A 88 2.98 -14.75 2.02
N LEU A 89 2.61 -13.51 1.83
CA LEU A 89 2.62 -12.48 2.88
C LEU A 89 1.35 -12.49 3.73
N GLY A 90 0.37 -13.30 3.37
CA GLY A 90 -0.90 -13.36 4.07
C GLY A 90 -1.78 -12.14 3.87
N VAL A 91 -1.54 -11.39 2.79
CA VAL A 91 -2.32 -10.19 2.48
C VAL A 91 -3.74 -10.58 2.08
N GLN A 92 -4.71 -10.00 2.76
CA GLN A 92 -6.13 -10.25 2.52
C GLN A 92 -6.79 -9.09 1.75
N LEU A 93 -6.33 -7.88 1.96
CA LEU A 93 -6.87 -6.67 1.35
C LEU A 93 -5.74 -5.94 0.63
N VAL A 94 -5.97 -5.58 -0.63
CA VAL A 94 -5.03 -4.78 -1.40
C VAL A 94 -5.65 -3.42 -1.71
N ILE A 95 -4.89 -2.36 -1.46
CA ILE A 95 -5.24 -1.01 -1.87
C ILE A 95 -4.50 -0.73 -3.17
N GLU A 96 -5.24 -0.57 -4.25
CA GLU A 96 -4.67 -0.26 -5.56
C GLU A 96 -4.67 1.25 -5.74
N SER A 97 -3.51 1.87 -5.62
CA SER A 97 -3.37 3.33 -5.64
C SER A 97 -2.33 3.83 -6.64
N THR A 98 -1.98 3.02 -7.63
CA THR A 98 -1.03 3.45 -8.68
C THR A 98 -1.67 4.41 -9.69
N GLY A 99 -2.99 4.38 -9.82
CA GLY A 99 -3.69 5.09 -10.88
C GLY A 99 -3.60 4.41 -12.24
N VAL A 100 -2.79 3.37 -12.36
CA VAL A 100 -2.58 2.65 -13.62
C VAL A 100 -3.57 1.50 -13.76
N PHE A 101 -3.93 0.86 -12.65
CA PHE A 101 -4.81 -0.30 -12.64
C PHE A 101 -6.19 0.08 -12.11
N THR A 102 -6.86 0.97 -12.84
CA THR A 102 -8.22 1.42 -12.48
C THR A 102 -9.30 0.53 -13.06
N ASP A 103 -8.93 -0.37 -13.97
CA ASP A 103 -9.85 -1.32 -14.58
C ASP A 103 -10.00 -2.52 -13.64
N ALA A 104 -11.24 -2.92 -13.38
CA ALA A 104 -11.53 -4.07 -12.52
C ALA A 104 -10.88 -5.36 -13.03
N THR A 105 -10.74 -5.52 -14.35
CA THR A 105 -10.10 -6.68 -14.94
C THR A 105 -8.62 -6.75 -14.55
N LYS A 106 -7.95 -5.61 -14.53
CA LYS A 106 -6.54 -5.56 -14.11
C LYS A 106 -6.41 -5.70 -12.61
N ALA A 107 -7.33 -5.10 -11.85
CA ALA A 107 -7.34 -5.25 -10.40
C ALA A 107 -7.55 -6.71 -9.99
N ALA A 108 -8.25 -7.49 -10.79
CA ALA A 108 -8.43 -8.92 -10.56
C ALA A 108 -7.10 -9.68 -10.50
N ALA A 109 -6.01 -9.13 -11.07
CA ALA A 109 -4.70 -9.73 -10.95
C ALA A 109 -4.24 -9.84 -9.49
N HIS A 110 -4.62 -8.89 -8.65
CA HIS A 110 -4.34 -8.97 -7.22
C HIS A 110 -5.05 -10.13 -6.55
N LEU A 111 -6.26 -10.43 -7.01
CA LEU A 111 -7.01 -11.57 -6.50
C LEU A 111 -6.33 -12.89 -6.89
N GLN A 112 -5.81 -12.96 -8.12
CA GLN A 112 -5.05 -14.11 -8.57
C GLN A 112 -3.75 -14.28 -7.78
N ALA A 113 -3.16 -13.18 -7.34
CA ALA A 113 -1.94 -13.19 -6.51
C ALA A 113 -2.21 -13.59 -5.06
N GLY A 114 -3.47 -13.75 -4.67
CA GLY A 114 -3.85 -14.27 -3.37
C GLY A 114 -4.64 -13.34 -2.47
N ALA A 115 -4.88 -12.10 -2.88
CA ALA A 115 -5.71 -11.18 -2.11
C ALA A 115 -7.18 -11.61 -2.16
N ARG A 116 -7.92 -11.31 -1.11
CA ARG A 116 -9.37 -11.58 -1.08
C ARG A 116 -10.20 -10.42 -1.58
N LYS A 117 -9.73 -9.19 -1.35
CA LYS A 117 -10.44 -7.98 -1.78
C LYS A 117 -9.44 -6.98 -2.30
N VAL A 118 -9.88 -6.18 -3.24
CA VAL A 118 -9.09 -5.07 -3.79
C VAL A 118 -9.95 -3.81 -3.75
N ILE A 119 -9.39 -2.75 -3.17
CA ILE A 119 -10.00 -1.43 -3.21
C ILE A 119 -9.17 -0.58 -4.16
N ILE A 120 -9.79 -0.07 -5.19
CA ILE A 120 -9.14 0.79 -6.16
C ILE A 120 -9.40 2.24 -5.77
N THR A 121 -8.33 3.00 -5.56
CA THR A 121 -8.42 4.43 -5.36
C THR A 121 -8.15 5.11 -6.69
N ALA A 122 -9.13 5.79 -7.24
CA ALA A 122 -8.99 6.47 -8.52
C ALA A 122 -8.95 7.97 -8.27
N PRO A 123 -7.81 8.64 -8.51
CA PRO A 123 -7.71 10.07 -8.24
C PRO A 123 -8.46 10.93 -9.25
N ALA A 124 -8.89 10.36 -10.34
CA ALA A 124 -9.54 11.09 -11.41
C ALA A 124 -10.97 10.63 -11.59
N LYS A 125 -11.84 11.53 -11.98
CA LYS A 125 -13.22 11.28 -12.34
C LYS A 125 -14.14 11.16 -11.13
N ASN A 126 -15.26 10.53 -11.27
CA ASN A 126 -16.38 10.67 -10.36
C ASN A 126 -16.38 9.69 -9.20
N GLU A 127 -15.42 8.78 -9.18
CA GLU A 127 -15.34 7.78 -8.11
C GLU A 127 -13.97 7.81 -7.49
N ASP A 128 -13.94 7.96 -6.18
CA ASP A 128 -12.70 7.95 -5.43
C ASP A 128 -12.24 6.53 -5.11
N ILE A 129 -13.19 5.62 -4.95
CA ILE A 129 -12.90 4.23 -4.54
C ILE A 129 -13.83 3.29 -5.28
N THR A 130 -13.24 2.22 -5.85
CA THR A 130 -13.99 1.11 -6.42
C THR A 130 -13.58 -0.17 -5.69
N ILE A 131 -14.55 -0.94 -5.23
CA ILE A 131 -14.31 -2.18 -4.51
C ILE A 131 -14.53 -3.36 -5.45
N VAL A 132 -13.53 -4.26 -5.51
CA VAL A 132 -13.59 -5.49 -6.29
C VAL A 132 -13.46 -6.67 -5.34
N LEU A 133 -14.44 -7.54 -5.36
CA LEU A 133 -14.50 -8.73 -4.50
C LEU A 133 -13.96 -9.97 -5.21
#